data_c321124d6da390ada80ef1307dde91df
#
_entry.id   c321124d6da390ada80ef1307dde91df
#
_cell.length_a   1.000
_cell.length_b   1.000
_cell.length_c   1.000
_cell.angle_alpha   90.00
_cell.angle_beta   90.00
_cell.angle_gamma   90.00
#
_symmetry.space_group_name_H-M   'P 1'
#
loop_
_entity.id
_entity.type
_entity.pdbx_description
1 polymer ?
#
loop_
_entity_poly.entity_id
_entity_poly.type
_entity_poly.pdbx_seq_one_letter_code
_entity_poly.pdbx_strand_id
1 'polypeptide(L)'
;MSIHRFDDALLARARVHLTSFDRRTVPIDGRRPAAVAVVLLPDAQGRACFLITRRAATLRTHRRQWALPGGRIERGESAEQAAIRELGEEVGLVLDEGAVLGLLDDYGTRSGFVITPVVVWARGDVQLTADPTEVASIHHVPLDDLDHPDVPRLIEIPESDRPVIQLPILGTLVHAPTAAVVYQMREVVVHGRPTRVHDLEQPVWAWR
;
A
#
# COMPACT_ATOMS: atom_id res chain seq x y z
N MET A 1 17.84 18.15 0.19
CA MET A 1 16.64 18.53 -0.60
C MET A 1 15.86 17.26 -0.91
N SER A 2 14.53 17.26 -0.78
CA SER A 2 13.71 16.10 -1.15
C SER A 2 13.83 15.83 -2.65
N ILE A 3 13.99 14.55 -3.01
CA ILE A 3 14.07 14.09 -4.40
C ILE A 3 12.66 14.06 -5.00
N HIS A 4 11.64 13.71 -4.20
CA HIS A 4 10.27 13.56 -4.64
C HIS A 4 9.36 14.67 -4.10
N ARG A 5 8.99 15.60 -4.98
CA ARG A 5 7.99 16.64 -4.70
C ARG A 5 6.61 16.16 -5.11
N PHE A 6 5.59 16.53 -4.31
CA PHE A 6 4.21 16.28 -4.66
C PHE A 6 3.72 17.38 -5.63
N ASP A 7 3.90 17.16 -6.91
CA ASP A 7 3.62 18.12 -7.97
C ASP A 7 3.05 17.44 -9.23
N ASP A 8 2.68 18.28 -10.20
CA ASP A 8 2.12 17.80 -11.47
C ASP A 8 3.13 16.98 -12.29
N ALA A 9 4.43 17.19 -12.10
CA ALA A 9 5.45 16.40 -12.77
C ALA A 9 5.50 14.97 -12.24
N LEU A 10 5.40 14.78 -10.92
CA LEU A 10 5.29 13.44 -10.33
C LEU A 10 3.98 12.77 -10.75
N LEU A 11 2.85 13.51 -10.73
CA LEU A 11 1.56 12.98 -11.17
C LEU A 11 1.60 12.50 -12.63
N ALA A 12 2.17 13.30 -13.51
CA ALA A 12 2.26 12.95 -14.93
C ALA A 12 3.11 11.68 -15.14
N ARG A 13 4.26 11.58 -14.45
CA ARG A 13 5.10 10.37 -14.50
C ARG A 13 4.36 9.15 -13.94
N ALA A 14 3.71 9.26 -12.77
CA ALA A 14 2.95 8.18 -12.16
C ALA A 14 1.86 7.64 -13.10
N ARG A 15 1.13 8.52 -13.77
CA ARG A 15 0.12 8.14 -14.77
C ARG A 15 0.72 7.39 -15.96
N VAL A 16 1.82 7.89 -16.52
CA VAL A 16 2.51 7.23 -17.64
C VAL A 16 2.99 5.85 -17.22
N HIS A 17 3.63 5.74 -16.06
CA HIS A 17 4.15 4.47 -15.55
C HIS A 17 3.04 3.45 -15.31
N LEU A 18 1.93 3.85 -14.66
CA LEU A 18 0.80 2.95 -14.41
C LEU A 18 0.08 2.54 -15.70
N THR A 19 -0.07 3.45 -16.67
CA THR A 19 -0.68 3.13 -17.97
C THR A 19 0.16 2.11 -18.75
N SER A 20 1.49 2.19 -18.64
CA SER A 20 2.41 1.24 -19.30
C SER A 20 2.66 -0.04 -18.52
N PHE A 21 2.19 -0.12 -17.28
CA PHE A 21 2.38 -1.29 -16.43
C PHE A 21 1.39 -2.39 -16.78
N ASP A 22 1.90 -3.52 -17.28
CA ASP A 22 1.11 -4.74 -17.55
C ASP A 22 0.75 -5.42 -16.22
N ARG A 23 -0.36 -4.96 -15.60
CA ARG A 23 -0.85 -5.48 -14.32
C ARG A 23 -1.16 -6.98 -14.40
N ARG A 24 -0.75 -7.73 -13.38
CA ARG A 24 -1.06 -9.14 -13.22
C ARG A 24 -2.13 -9.35 -12.15
N THR A 25 -3.16 -10.14 -12.48
CA THR A 25 -4.19 -10.54 -11.56
C THR A 25 -3.90 -11.93 -11.01
N VAL A 26 -4.41 -12.20 -9.81
CA VAL A 26 -4.33 -13.50 -9.15
C VAL A 26 -5.73 -14.11 -9.07
N PRO A 27 -5.96 -15.34 -9.56
CA PRO A 27 -7.25 -16.02 -9.44
C PRO A 27 -7.71 -16.07 -7.98
N ILE A 28 -9.00 -15.86 -7.75
CA ILE A 28 -9.56 -15.88 -6.38
C ILE A 28 -9.49 -17.29 -5.78
N ASP A 29 -9.89 -18.33 -6.50
CA ASP A 29 -9.76 -19.75 -6.10
C ASP A 29 -10.17 -20.02 -4.64
N GLY A 30 -11.35 -19.54 -4.24
CA GLY A 30 -11.88 -19.69 -2.87
C GLY A 30 -11.28 -18.73 -1.83
N ARG A 31 -10.31 -17.89 -2.20
CA ARG A 31 -9.78 -16.82 -1.36
C ARG A 31 -10.74 -15.63 -1.33
N ARG A 32 -10.53 -14.72 -0.41
CA ARG A 32 -11.34 -13.53 -0.20
C ARG A 32 -10.74 -12.33 -0.94
N PRO A 33 -11.48 -11.65 -1.84
CA PRO A 33 -10.99 -10.44 -2.47
C PRO A 33 -10.93 -9.30 -1.45
N ALA A 34 -9.87 -8.48 -1.56
CA ALA A 34 -9.65 -7.29 -0.75
C ALA A 34 -8.96 -6.21 -1.59
N ALA A 35 -9.17 -4.95 -1.23
CA ALA A 35 -8.46 -3.82 -1.83
C ALA A 35 -7.75 -3.01 -0.76
N VAL A 36 -6.60 -2.43 -1.12
CA VAL A 36 -5.87 -1.49 -0.26
C VAL A 36 -5.55 -0.23 -1.05
N ALA A 37 -5.66 0.92 -0.40
CA ALA A 37 -5.35 2.21 -0.98
C ALA A 37 -3.87 2.56 -0.77
N VAL A 38 -3.14 2.75 -1.86
CA VAL A 38 -1.79 3.32 -1.87
C VAL A 38 -1.92 4.81 -2.15
N VAL A 39 -2.15 5.59 -1.10
CA VAL A 39 -2.42 7.02 -1.20
C VAL A 39 -1.13 7.81 -1.30
N LEU A 40 -0.98 8.57 -2.39
CA LEU A 40 0.06 9.57 -2.55
C LEU A 40 -0.51 10.94 -2.17
N LEU A 41 0.17 11.64 -1.28
CA LEU A 41 -0.26 12.93 -0.74
C LEU A 41 0.94 13.80 -0.34
N PRO A 42 0.78 15.14 -0.21
CA PRO A 42 1.85 16.00 0.27
C PRO A 42 1.96 15.97 1.80
N ASP A 43 3.17 16.22 2.29
CA ASP A 43 3.34 16.70 3.65
C ASP A 43 3.29 18.25 3.70
N ALA A 44 3.44 18.80 4.91
CA ALA A 44 3.42 20.25 5.14
C ALA A 44 4.55 21.01 4.38
N GLN A 45 5.58 20.33 3.94
CA GLN A 45 6.70 20.87 3.17
C GLN A 45 6.54 20.64 1.65
N GLY A 46 5.44 20.02 1.21
CA GLY A 46 5.18 19.68 -0.18
C GLY A 46 6.04 18.53 -0.71
N ARG A 47 6.60 17.69 0.19
CA ARG A 47 7.25 16.45 -0.21
C ARG A 47 6.17 15.42 -0.54
N ALA A 48 6.44 14.59 -1.54
CA ALA A 48 5.57 13.47 -1.83
C ALA A 48 5.73 12.37 -0.78
N CYS A 49 4.61 11.98 -0.18
CA CYS A 49 4.52 10.92 0.81
C CYS A 49 3.53 9.86 0.37
N PHE A 50 3.62 8.67 0.96
CA PHE A 50 2.51 7.73 0.98
C PHE A 50 1.93 7.62 2.39
N LEU A 51 0.65 7.24 2.46
CA LEU A 51 -0.05 7.07 3.71
C LEU A 51 0.04 5.64 4.18
N ILE A 52 0.36 5.44 5.47
CA ILE A 52 0.33 4.14 6.14
C ILE A 52 -0.31 4.30 7.51
N THR A 53 -1.03 3.29 7.95
CA THR A 53 -1.70 3.27 9.24
C THR A 53 -1.08 2.23 10.18
N ARG A 54 -1.26 2.44 11.48
CA ARG A 54 -1.03 1.41 12.48
C ARG A 54 -2.37 0.92 12.99
N ARG A 55 -2.62 -0.37 12.88
CA ARG A 55 -3.90 -0.97 13.28
C ARG A 55 -4.10 -0.90 14.80
N ALA A 56 -5.34 -0.69 15.22
CA ALA A 56 -5.71 -0.61 16.63
C ALA A 56 -5.37 -1.90 17.40
N ALA A 57 -4.98 -1.76 18.66
CA ALA A 57 -4.64 -2.88 19.52
C ALA A 57 -5.87 -3.72 19.94
N THR A 58 -7.06 -3.16 19.79
CA THR A 58 -8.36 -3.78 20.12
C THR A 58 -8.84 -4.79 19.10
N LEU A 59 -8.30 -4.75 17.87
CA LEU A 59 -8.69 -5.67 16.80
C LEU A 59 -8.38 -7.12 17.15
N ARG A 60 -9.19 -8.05 16.64
CA ARG A 60 -9.01 -9.51 16.89
C ARG A 60 -7.80 -10.07 16.16
N THR A 61 -7.49 -9.56 14.96
CA THR A 61 -6.39 -10.01 14.11
C THR A 61 -5.50 -8.84 13.71
N HIS A 62 -4.22 -9.12 13.43
CA HIS A 62 -3.25 -8.14 12.92
C HIS A 62 -3.08 -6.89 13.80
N ARG A 63 -3.20 -7.05 15.12
CA ARG A 63 -3.06 -5.97 16.11
C ARG A 63 -1.73 -5.28 15.98
N ARG A 64 -1.73 -3.93 16.04
CA ARG A 64 -0.53 -3.08 16.01
C ARG A 64 0.36 -3.29 14.77
N GLN A 65 -0.13 -3.96 13.74
CA GLN A 65 0.61 -4.08 12.49
C GLN A 65 0.49 -2.81 11.66
N TRP A 66 1.50 -2.57 10.85
CA TRP A 66 1.47 -1.54 9.82
C TRP A 66 0.67 -2.04 8.63
N ALA A 67 -0.23 -1.20 8.14
CA ALA A 67 -1.11 -1.53 7.03
C ALA A 67 -1.36 -0.30 6.14
N LEU A 68 -1.63 -0.55 4.87
CA LEU A 68 -2.31 0.42 4.03
C LEU A 68 -3.79 0.39 4.37
N PRO A 69 -4.52 1.53 4.33
CA PRO A 69 -5.97 1.54 4.48
C PRO A 69 -6.61 0.59 3.49
N GLY A 70 -7.59 -0.20 3.93
CA GLY A 70 -8.24 -1.13 3.05
C GLY A 70 -8.92 -2.30 3.75
N GLY A 71 -9.78 -2.99 3.00
CA GLY A 71 -10.58 -4.07 3.51
C GLY A 71 -11.10 -5.00 2.43
N ARG A 72 -12.18 -5.72 2.73
CA ARG A 72 -12.81 -6.65 1.79
C ARG A 72 -13.55 -5.89 0.70
N ILE A 73 -13.47 -6.41 -0.51
CA ILE A 73 -14.33 -5.96 -1.61
C ILE A 73 -15.71 -6.55 -1.38
N GLU A 74 -16.73 -5.70 -1.30
CA GLU A 74 -18.12 -6.09 -1.10
C GLU A 74 -18.76 -6.59 -2.40
N ARG A 75 -19.92 -7.22 -2.27
CA ARG A 75 -20.62 -7.76 -3.44
C ARG A 75 -21.08 -6.66 -4.39
N GLY A 76 -20.57 -6.68 -5.62
CA GLY A 76 -20.88 -5.69 -6.66
C GLY A 76 -19.98 -4.47 -6.64
N GLU A 77 -19.00 -4.42 -5.73
CA GLU A 77 -18.03 -3.35 -5.61
C GLU A 77 -16.77 -3.66 -6.47
N SER A 78 -16.18 -2.65 -7.08
CA SER A 78 -14.87 -2.78 -7.69
C SER A 78 -13.75 -2.62 -6.63
N ALA A 79 -12.52 -2.97 -6.98
CA ALA A 79 -11.38 -2.77 -6.07
C ALA A 79 -11.15 -1.28 -5.79
N GLU A 80 -11.36 -0.43 -6.79
CA GLU A 80 -11.23 1.03 -6.67
C GLU A 80 -12.28 1.60 -5.71
N GLN A 81 -13.54 1.16 -5.84
CA GLN A 81 -14.63 1.57 -4.96
C GLN A 81 -14.37 1.13 -3.52
N ALA A 82 -13.95 -0.12 -3.32
CA ALA A 82 -13.59 -0.63 -2.00
C ALA A 82 -12.47 0.19 -1.35
N ALA A 83 -11.40 0.48 -2.10
CA ALA A 83 -10.28 1.26 -1.58
C ALA A 83 -10.71 2.69 -1.19
N ILE A 84 -11.55 3.35 -2.00
CA ILE A 84 -12.07 4.70 -1.69
C ILE A 84 -12.99 4.67 -0.48
N ARG A 85 -13.90 3.70 -0.37
CA ARG A 85 -14.79 3.54 0.78
C ARG A 85 -13.99 3.35 2.07
N GLU A 86 -13.04 2.43 2.08
CA GLU A 86 -12.18 2.13 3.24
C GLU A 86 -11.35 3.35 3.68
N LEU A 87 -10.89 4.18 2.73
CA LEU A 87 -10.24 5.46 3.06
C LEU A 87 -11.17 6.39 3.83
N GLY A 88 -12.44 6.48 3.43
CA GLY A 88 -13.45 7.25 4.17
C GLY A 88 -13.69 6.71 5.58
N GLU A 89 -13.82 5.40 5.71
CA GLU A 89 -14.12 4.70 6.96
C GLU A 89 -12.93 4.72 7.95
N GLU A 90 -11.74 4.32 7.51
CA GLU A 90 -10.57 4.15 8.40
C GLU A 90 -9.87 5.47 8.74
N VAL A 91 -9.76 6.40 7.77
CA VAL A 91 -8.92 7.61 7.92
C VAL A 91 -9.65 8.93 7.61
N GLY A 92 -10.97 8.88 7.38
CA GLY A 92 -11.78 10.06 7.12
C GLY A 92 -11.49 10.78 5.80
N LEU A 93 -10.74 10.15 4.89
CA LEU A 93 -10.37 10.72 3.61
C LEU A 93 -11.43 10.41 2.55
N VAL A 94 -12.26 11.40 2.24
CA VAL A 94 -13.32 11.28 1.22
C VAL A 94 -12.78 11.73 -0.13
N LEU A 95 -12.74 10.81 -1.08
CA LEU A 95 -12.29 11.04 -2.45
C LEU A 95 -13.32 10.46 -3.43
N ASP A 96 -13.28 10.92 -4.66
CA ASP A 96 -14.02 10.32 -5.76
C ASP A 96 -13.13 9.36 -6.58
N GLU A 97 -13.74 8.59 -7.49
CA GLU A 97 -13.00 7.67 -8.34
C GLU A 97 -11.99 8.37 -9.28
N GLY A 98 -12.15 9.67 -9.54
CA GLY A 98 -11.21 10.48 -10.33
C GLY A 98 -9.85 10.65 -9.64
N ALA A 99 -9.76 10.38 -8.34
CA ALA A 99 -8.50 10.35 -7.60
C ALA A 99 -7.67 9.07 -7.87
N VAL A 100 -8.27 8.01 -8.43
CA VAL A 100 -7.56 6.77 -8.74
C VAL A 100 -6.66 6.96 -9.96
N LEU A 101 -5.39 6.62 -9.81
CA LEU A 101 -4.41 6.65 -10.91
C LEU A 101 -4.31 5.33 -11.65
N GLY A 102 -4.55 4.20 -10.98
CA GLY A 102 -4.46 2.86 -11.53
C GLY A 102 -4.25 1.80 -10.46
N LEU A 103 -3.98 0.58 -10.91
CA LEU A 103 -3.84 -0.60 -10.06
C LEU A 103 -2.43 -1.19 -10.20
N LEU A 104 -1.95 -1.81 -9.11
CA LEU A 104 -0.75 -2.65 -9.12
C LEU A 104 -1.12 -4.13 -9.21
N ASP A 105 -0.12 -5.02 -9.20
CA ASP A 105 -0.36 -6.46 -9.22
C ASP A 105 -1.14 -6.93 -7.99
N ASP A 106 -2.02 -7.89 -8.18
CA ASP A 106 -2.64 -8.58 -7.05
C ASP A 106 -1.59 -9.34 -6.24
N TYR A 107 -1.75 -9.27 -4.91
CA TYR A 107 -0.92 -10.00 -3.97
C TYR A 107 -1.73 -11.06 -3.23
N GLY A 108 -1.39 -12.34 -3.43
CA GLY A 108 -1.99 -13.47 -2.71
C GLY A 108 -1.38 -13.63 -1.32
N THR A 109 -2.21 -13.59 -0.27
CA THR A 109 -1.75 -13.77 1.11
C THR A 109 -1.87 -15.21 1.58
N ARG A 110 -1.02 -15.61 2.54
CA ARG A 110 -1.10 -16.92 3.23
C ARG A 110 -2.37 -17.03 4.08
N SER A 111 -2.93 -15.91 4.54
CA SER A 111 -4.18 -15.86 5.30
C SER A 111 -5.45 -15.97 4.44
N GLY A 112 -5.31 -16.24 3.15
CA GLY A 112 -6.43 -16.52 2.24
C GLY A 112 -7.10 -15.28 1.67
N PHE A 113 -6.36 -14.20 1.43
CA PHE A 113 -6.83 -13.04 0.68
C PHE A 113 -6.12 -12.91 -0.66
N VAL A 114 -6.79 -12.29 -1.62
CA VAL A 114 -6.18 -11.68 -2.80
C VAL A 114 -6.36 -10.18 -2.64
N ILE A 115 -5.26 -9.47 -2.48
CA ILE A 115 -5.24 -8.02 -2.27
C ILE A 115 -4.96 -7.33 -3.59
N THR A 116 -5.84 -6.43 -4.01
CA THR A 116 -5.66 -5.53 -5.15
C THR A 116 -5.22 -4.15 -4.64
N PRO A 117 -3.98 -3.70 -4.90
CA PRO A 117 -3.54 -2.37 -4.53
C PRO A 117 -4.05 -1.32 -5.53
N VAL A 118 -4.68 -0.28 -5.02
CA VAL A 118 -5.23 0.85 -5.77
C VAL A 118 -4.39 2.09 -5.49
N VAL A 119 -3.76 2.65 -6.51
CA VAL A 119 -2.95 3.87 -6.38
C VAL A 119 -3.86 5.08 -6.46
N VAL A 120 -3.82 5.92 -5.43
CA VAL A 120 -4.70 7.07 -5.25
C VAL A 120 -3.88 8.35 -5.09
N TRP A 121 -4.30 9.44 -5.72
CA TRP A 121 -3.68 10.75 -5.64
C TRP A 121 -4.56 11.72 -4.86
N ALA A 122 -4.20 12.02 -3.63
CA ALA A 122 -4.96 12.94 -2.77
C ALA A 122 -4.40 14.36 -2.86
N ARG A 123 -5.14 15.26 -3.52
CA ARG A 123 -4.81 16.67 -3.69
C ARG A 123 -5.50 17.55 -2.65
N GLY A 124 -4.95 18.77 -2.46
CA GLY A 124 -5.56 19.80 -1.64
C GLY A 124 -5.21 19.68 -0.16
N ASP A 125 -6.01 20.32 0.66
CA ASP A 125 -5.88 20.26 2.13
C ASP A 125 -6.48 18.94 2.62
N VAL A 126 -5.60 17.93 2.75
CA VAL A 126 -5.99 16.58 3.16
C VAL A 126 -6.15 16.54 4.67
N GLN A 127 -7.41 16.55 5.12
CA GLN A 127 -7.73 16.35 6.54
C GLN A 127 -7.93 14.86 6.81
N LEU A 128 -7.15 14.32 7.75
CA LEU A 128 -7.22 12.91 8.12
C LEU A 128 -7.72 12.75 9.56
N THR A 129 -8.68 11.86 9.74
CA THR A 129 -9.23 11.54 11.06
C THR A 129 -9.30 10.01 11.19
N ALA A 130 -8.48 9.45 12.07
CA ALA A 130 -8.50 8.01 12.31
C ALA A 130 -9.79 7.57 12.97
N ASP A 131 -10.40 6.48 12.50
CA ASP A 131 -11.38 5.75 13.30
C ASP A 131 -10.62 4.98 14.40
N PRO A 132 -10.77 5.34 15.68
CA PRO A 132 -10.00 4.75 16.76
C PRO A 132 -10.33 3.27 17.01
N THR A 133 -11.41 2.75 16.43
CA THR A 133 -11.78 1.34 16.54
C THR A 133 -10.91 0.47 15.64
N GLU A 134 -10.39 1.03 14.52
CA GLU A 134 -9.59 0.30 13.53
C GLU A 134 -8.15 0.81 13.41
N VAL A 135 -7.93 2.12 13.55
CA VAL A 135 -6.67 2.79 13.32
C VAL A 135 -6.16 3.48 14.57
N ALA A 136 -5.01 3.05 15.07
CA ALA A 136 -4.34 3.66 16.23
C ALA A 136 -3.61 4.96 15.85
N SER A 137 -3.04 5.04 14.65
CA SER A 137 -2.33 6.23 14.15
C SER A 137 -2.18 6.21 12.64
N ILE A 138 -2.11 7.40 12.06
CA ILE A 138 -1.90 7.65 10.62
C ILE A 138 -0.51 8.28 10.46
N HIS A 139 0.22 7.86 9.44
CA HIS A 139 1.57 8.34 9.19
C HIS A 139 1.76 8.70 7.71
N HIS A 140 2.39 9.85 7.46
CA HIS A 140 2.89 10.25 6.14
C HIS A 140 4.36 9.83 6.05
N VAL A 141 4.68 8.92 5.14
CA VAL A 141 6.04 8.45 4.93
C VAL A 141 6.55 9.07 3.64
N PRO A 142 7.62 9.89 3.68
CA PRO A 142 8.22 10.47 2.49
C PRO A 142 8.65 9.37 1.50
N LEU A 143 8.41 9.57 0.21
CA LEU A 143 8.87 8.64 -0.82
C LEU A 143 10.40 8.52 -0.83
N ASP A 144 11.10 9.59 -0.41
CA ASP A 144 12.56 9.59 -0.26
C ASP A 144 13.07 8.50 0.72
N ASP A 145 12.28 8.16 1.75
CA ASP A 145 12.63 7.12 2.72
C ASP A 145 12.67 5.72 2.08
N LEU A 146 11.93 5.55 0.98
CA LEU A 146 11.94 4.30 0.22
C LEU A 146 13.17 4.15 -0.68
N ASP A 147 13.89 5.25 -0.98
CA ASP A 147 15.11 5.24 -1.79
C ASP A 147 16.39 5.00 -0.97
N HIS A 148 16.25 4.75 0.34
CA HIS A 148 17.37 4.38 1.18
C HIS A 148 17.97 3.03 0.71
N PRO A 149 19.32 2.87 0.70
CA PRO A 149 19.98 1.63 0.24
C PRO A 149 19.54 0.36 0.97
N ASP A 150 19.08 0.48 2.21
CA ASP A 150 18.57 -0.67 3.00
C ASP A 150 17.13 -1.06 2.67
N VAL A 151 16.46 -0.39 1.72
CA VAL A 151 15.08 -0.65 1.31
C VAL A 151 15.04 -1.25 -0.09
N PRO A 152 14.48 -2.46 -0.29
CA PRO A 152 13.94 -3.38 0.72
C PRO A 152 15.01 -4.26 1.37
N ARG A 153 14.70 -4.88 2.51
CA ARG A 153 15.44 -6.03 3.04
C ARG A 153 14.74 -7.32 2.60
N LEU A 154 15.51 -8.23 2.03
CA LEU A 154 15.06 -9.56 1.65
C LEU A 154 15.75 -10.58 2.55
N ILE A 155 14.96 -11.45 3.21
CA ILE A 155 15.45 -12.42 4.18
C ILE A 155 15.03 -13.82 3.74
N GLU A 156 15.99 -14.71 3.58
CA GLU A 156 15.73 -16.12 3.36
C GLU A 156 15.25 -16.78 4.66
N ILE A 157 14.25 -17.65 4.55
CA ILE A 157 13.68 -18.42 5.65
C ILE A 157 13.59 -19.91 5.28
N PRO A 158 13.76 -20.83 6.25
CA PRO A 158 13.69 -22.27 5.96
C PRO A 158 12.33 -22.77 5.48
N GLU A 159 11.26 -22.02 5.80
CA GLU A 159 9.88 -22.41 5.54
C GLU A 159 9.41 -22.09 4.11
N SER A 160 10.19 -21.35 3.31
CA SER A 160 9.82 -20.96 1.95
C SER A 160 11.05 -20.70 1.10
N ASP A 161 10.98 -21.10 -0.18
CA ASP A 161 11.99 -20.76 -1.20
C ASP A 161 11.90 -19.28 -1.65
N ARG A 162 10.85 -18.57 -1.20
CA ARG A 162 10.66 -17.14 -1.51
C ARG A 162 11.17 -16.30 -0.35
N PRO A 163 11.95 -15.23 -0.62
CA PRO A 163 12.45 -14.37 0.44
C PRO A 163 11.33 -13.55 1.10
N VAL A 164 11.40 -13.39 2.40
CA VAL A 164 10.53 -12.48 3.16
C VAL A 164 10.98 -11.06 2.90
N ILE A 165 10.04 -10.19 2.49
CA ILE A 165 10.31 -8.76 2.32
C ILE A 165 10.01 -7.99 3.59
N GLN A 166 10.90 -7.06 3.92
CA GLN A 166 10.77 -6.07 4.98
C GLN A 166 11.18 -4.69 4.49
N LEU A 167 10.48 -3.66 4.94
CA LEU A 167 10.86 -2.27 4.74
C LEU A 167 11.25 -1.64 6.09
N PRO A 168 12.53 -1.27 6.29
CA PRO A 168 12.99 -0.55 7.47
C PRO A 168 12.63 0.93 7.36
N ILE A 169 11.40 1.27 7.68
CA ILE A 169 10.83 2.63 7.67
C ILE A 169 10.18 2.94 9.02
N LEU A 170 9.98 4.20 9.33
CA LEU A 170 9.37 4.65 10.60
C LEU A 170 10.09 4.12 11.86
N GLY A 171 11.39 3.86 11.79
CA GLY A 171 12.17 3.30 12.91
C GLY A 171 11.78 1.86 13.28
N THR A 172 11.10 1.13 12.40
CA THR A 172 10.63 -0.24 12.59
C THR A 172 10.76 -1.05 11.30
N LEU A 173 10.25 -2.29 11.32
CA LEU A 173 10.17 -3.13 10.14
C LEU A 173 8.71 -3.29 9.72
N VAL A 174 8.38 -2.84 8.52
CA VAL A 174 7.09 -3.13 7.88
C VAL A 174 7.25 -4.42 7.08
N HIS A 175 6.28 -5.35 7.21
CA HIS A 175 6.32 -6.67 6.59
C HIS A 175 5.28 -6.81 5.47
N ALA A 176 5.45 -7.84 4.61
CA ALA A 176 4.42 -8.21 3.64
C ALA A 176 3.11 -8.64 4.35
N PRO A 177 1.93 -8.34 3.74
CA PRO A 177 1.73 -7.86 2.37
C PRO A 177 2.06 -6.37 2.16
N THR A 178 1.95 -5.53 3.19
CA THR A 178 2.16 -4.08 3.10
C THR A 178 3.52 -3.72 2.48
N ALA A 179 4.59 -4.37 2.94
CA ALA A 179 5.94 -4.12 2.41
C ALA A 179 6.05 -4.44 0.91
N ALA A 180 5.45 -5.54 0.44
CA ALA A 180 5.48 -5.92 -0.97
C ALA A 180 4.74 -4.90 -1.85
N VAL A 181 3.56 -4.46 -1.42
CA VAL A 181 2.76 -3.46 -2.13
C VAL A 181 3.49 -2.11 -2.19
N VAL A 182 4.02 -1.62 -1.06
CA VAL A 182 4.75 -0.34 -1.02
C VAL A 182 6.03 -0.40 -1.86
N TYR A 183 6.74 -1.53 -1.84
CA TYR A 183 7.91 -1.73 -2.69
C TYR A 183 7.54 -1.71 -4.17
N GLN A 184 6.47 -2.40 -4.57
CA GLN A 184 5.99 -2.36 -5.96
C GLN A 184 5.54 -0.95 -6.36
N MET A 185 4.86 -0.22 -5.49
CA MET A 185 4.49 1.17 -5.72
C MET A 185 5.72 2.03 -6.00
N ARG A 186 6.77 1.95 -5.17
CA ARG A 186 8.03 2.66 -5.42
C ARG A 186 8.60 2.32 -6.79
N GLU A 187 8.74 1.04 -7.10
CA GLU A 187 9.35 0.60 -8.34
C GLU A 187 8.53 1.01 -9.57
N VAL A 188 7.23 0.73 -9.56
CA VAL A 188 6.36 0.99 -10.71
C VAL A 188 6.00 2.47 -10.81
N VAL A 189 5.44 3.05 -9.74
CA VAL A 189 4.83 4.39 -9.80
C VAL A 189 5.90 5.49 -9.81
N VAL A 190 6.92 5.36 -8.94
CA VAL A 190 7.95 6.39 -8.81
C VAL A 190 9.04 6.24 -9.86
N HIS A 191 9.56 5.02 -10.05
CA HIS A 191 10.73 4.78 -10.91
C HIS A 191 10.39 4.21 -12.30
N GLY A 192 9.15 3.81 -12.59
CA GLY A 192 8.76 3.24 -13.89
C GLY A 192 9.36 1.86 -14.19
N ARG A 193 9.76 1.11 -13.14
CA ARG A 193 10.33 -0.23 -13.28
C ARG A 193 9.22 -1.28 -13.14
N PRO A 194 9.08 -2.25 -14.05
CA PRO A 194 7.99 -3.24 -14.02
C PRO A 194 8.28 -4.38 -13.02
N THR A 195 8.66 -4.03 -11.80
CA THR A 195 9.02 -4.98 -10.73
C THR A 195 7.81 -5.77 -10.28
N ARG A 196 8.00 -7.09 -10.08
CA ARG A 196 6.98 -8.01 -9.58
C ARG A 196 7.26 -8.38 -8.13
N VAL A 197 6.18 -8.67 -7.38
CA VAL A 197 6.25 -8.97 -5.94
C VAL A 197 5.54 -10.26 -5.54
N HIS A 198 5.02 -11.02 -6.51
CA HIS A 198 4.31 -12.27 -6.26
C HIS A 198 5.20 -13.38 -5.67
N ASP A 199 6.49 -13.27 -5.85
CA ASP A 199 7.54 -14.15 -5.36
C ASP A 199 8.14 -13.69 -4.01
N LEU A 200 7.63 -12.62 -3.42
CA LEU A 200 8.02 -12.15 -2.10
C LEU A 200 7.10 -12.74 -1.02
N GLU A 201 7.71 -13.18 0.08
CA GLU A 201 7.00 -13.94 1.12
C GLU A 201 6.62 -13.04 2.32
N GLN A 202 5.60 -13.50 3.03
CA GLN A 202 5.21 -12.99 4.34
C GLN A 202 6.03 -13.66 5.44
N PRO A 203 6.27 -13.00 6.59
CA PRO A 203 6.91 -13.65 7.72
C PRO A 203 6.03 -14.78 8.28
N VAL A 204 6.66 -15.84 8.79
CA VAL A 204 5.98 -17.08 9.26
C VAL A 204 4.85 -16.81 10.26
N TRP A 205 5.02 -15.83 11.15
CA TRP A 205 3.98 -15.47 12.12
C TRP A 205 2.70 -14.89 11.47
N ALA A 206 2.77 -14.39 10.23
CA ALA A 206 1.61 -13.86 9.48
C ALA A 206 0.84 -14.95 8.70
N TRP A 207 1.28 -16.20 8.76
CA TRP A 207 0.62 -17.31 8.04
C TRP A 207 -0.56 -17.92 8.82
N ARG A 208 -0.77 -17.51 10.09
CA ARG A 208 -1.76 -18.06 11.02
C ARG A 208 -2.93 -17.12 11.25
#